data_a231acfd5bb44810af713642f346c73e
#
_entry.id   a231acfd5bb44810af713642f346c73e
#
_cell.length_a   1.000
_cell.length_b   1.000
_cell.length_c   1.000
_cell.angle_alpha   90.00
_cell.angle_beta   90.00
_cell.angle_gamma   90.00
#
_symmetry.space_group_name_H-M   'P 1'
#
loop_
_entity.id
_entity.type
_entity.pdbx_description
1 polymer ?
#
loop_
_entity_poly.entity_id
_entity_poly.type
_entity_poly.pdbx_seq_one_letter_code
_entity_poly.pdbx_strand_id
1 'polypeptide(L)'
;MDKSDCCYQAYLAILKEELVPAMGCTEPICLAYAAAKAREVLGSMPKRVEIKASGNIIKNVKSVIVPNTKGMKGLKASVAAGIVAGNPEKALEVIAEVTPEQKQQIVQFLDDTLMTIVPLNVIAQLDVTVILYDGNQSASVRIAGHHTNIVKIEKNDEVLFDTGYEADANAKLTDRKCLNMKQIYDFANTVDIEELKPIIVPQMECNKAIAMEGLKNNWGANVGSTILRVGNDIRQKAKAWAAAGSDARMSGCEMPVIINSGSGNQGMTVSLPVLAFAEEFHIDEDRTIRAVALSNLVAIHQKTGIGRLSAYCGAVSAGCASGCGVAYLLGHSFEIIEHTLENALGMAAGIVCDGAKPSCAGKIALAVEAGLLGFEMSKHGDNLLGGDGIIGKDVEETIDHIGCLGRYGMKETDVEILKIMVE
;
A
#
# COMPACT_ATOMS: atom_id res chain seq x y z
N MET A 1 -17.15 -18.13 13.79
CA MET A 1 -16.26 -18.97 12.96
C MET A 1 -15.39 -19.81 13.88
N ASP A 2 -15.23 -21.09 13.61
CA ASP A 2 -14.42 -22.03 14.44
C ASP A 2 -12.97 -22.05 13.95
N LYS A 3 -12.00 -22.36 14.84
CA LYS A 3 -10.56 -22.48 14.47
C LYS A 3 -10.28 -23.57 13.42
N SER A 4 -11.13 -24.59 13.34
CA SER A 4 -11.07 -25.66 12.34
C SER A 4 -11.64 -25.25 10.95
N ASP A 5 -12.31 -24.10 10.86
CA ASP A 5 -12.84 -23.60 9.61
C ASP A 5 -11.70 -23.17 8.67
N CYS A 6 -11.75 -23.64 7.43
CA CYS A 6 -10.72 -23.29 6.43
C CYS A 6 -10.63 -21.77 6.19
N CYS A 7 -11.74 -21.03 6.28
CA CYS A 7 -11.76 -19.59 6.16
C CYS A 7 -11.08 -18.89 7.34
N TYR A 8 -11.17 -19.42 8.56
CA TYR A 8 -10.45 -18.90 9.72
C TYR A 8 -8.94 -18.88 9.50
N GLN A 9 -8.38 -20.02 9.09
CA GLN A 9 -6.94 -20.13 8.81
C GLN A 9 -6.52 -19.30 7.60
N ALA A 10 -7.37 -19.23 6.56
CA ALA A 10 -7.12 -18.40 5.39
C ALA A 10 -7.04 -16.90 5.75
N TYR A 11 -7.92 -16.40 6.61
CA TYR A 11 -7.94 -15.00 7.02
C TYR A 11 -6.69 -14.61 7.82
N LEU A 12 -6.24 -15.47 8.74
CA LEU A 12 -4.96 -15.26 9.42
C LEU A 12 -3.78 -15.27 8.46
N ALA A 13 -3.76 -16.20 7.51
CA ALA A 13 -2.70 -16.26 6.49
C ALA A 13 -2.72 -15.02 5.60
N ILE A 14 -3.88 -14.57 5.15
CA ILE A 14 -4.06 -13.34 4.34
C ILE A 14 -3.55 -12.11 5.11
N LEU A 15 -3.91 -11.96 6.39
CA LEU A 15 -3.41 -10.86 7.20
C LEU A 15 -1.88 -10.90 7.30
N LYS A 16 -1.27 -12.05 7.56
CA LYS A 16 0.20 -12.21 7.62
C LYS A 16 0.89 -11.91 6.29
N GLU A 17 0.28 -12.26 5.17
CA GLU A 17 0.80 -11.98 3.84
C GLU A 17 0.74 -10.50 3.46
N GLU A 18 -0.30 -9.80 3.89
CA GLU A 18 -0.58 -8.43 3.45
C GLU A 18 -0.05 -7.35 4.42
N LEU A 19 0.07 -7.68 5.71
CA LEU A 19 0.54 -6.75 6.75
C LEU A 19 2.02 -6.98 7.04
N VAL A 20 2.86 -6.41 6.20
CA VAL A 20 4.32 -6.52 6.33
C VAL A 20 4.98 -5.15 6.50
N PRO A 21 6.13 -5.07 7.19
CA PRO A 21 6.84 -3.81 7.35
C PRO A 21 7.41 -3.31 6.02
N ALA A 22 7.40 -2.00 5.85
CA ALA A 22 8.02 -1.32 4.71
C ALA A 22 8.49 0.07 5.11
N MET A 23 9.62 0.50 4.56
CA MET A 23 10.14 1.85 4.74
C MET A 23 9.84 2.71 3.51
N GLY A 24 9.17 3.84 3.70
CA GLY A 24 8.82 4.75 2.60
C GLY A 24 7.85 4.14 1.58
N CYS A 25 7.94 4.56 0.32
CA CYS A 25 7.11 4.03 -0.76
C CYS A 25 7.63 2.66 -1.24
N THR A 26 6.76 1.69 -1.38
CA THR A 26 7.11 0.30 -1.70
C THR A 26 7.71 0.12 -3.09
N GLU A 27 7.29 0.91 -4.07
CA GLU A 27 7.78 0.80 -5.44
C GLU A 27 9.24 1.26 -5.61
N PRO A 28 9.70 2.41 -5.07
CA PRO A 28 11.13 2.74 -5.04
C PRO A 28 11.96 1.70 -4.29
N ILE A 29 11.42 1.17 -3.20
CA ILE A 29 12.10 0.15 -2.40
C ILE A 29 12.21 -1.17 -3.15
N CYS A 30 11.19 -1.57 -3.91
CA CYS A 30 11.24 -2.73 -4.80
C CYS A 30 12.37 -2.60 -5.84
N LEU A 31 12.54 -1.41 -6.44
CA LEU A 31 13.67 -1.13 -7.34
C LEU A 31 15.02 -1.22 -6.63
N ALA A 32 15.14 -0.66 -5.43
CA ALA A 32 16.35 -0.76 -4.61
C ALA A 32 16.65 -2.20 -4.23
N TYR A 33 15.63 -3.00 -3.91
CA TYR A 33 15.77 -4.43 -3.59
C TYR A 33 16.25 -5.25 -4.80
N ALA A 34 15.64 -5.06 -5.97
CA ALA A 34 16.12 -5.70 -7.21
C ALA A 34 17.58 -5.31 -7.51
N ALA A 35 17.93 -4.04 -7.32
CA ALA A 35 19.26 -3.52 -7.57
C ALA A 35 20.31 -4.06 -6.59
N ALA A 36 19.99 -4.14 -5.30
CA ALA A 36 20.86 -4.70 -4.28
C ALA A 36 21.14 -6.19 -4.54
N LYS A 37 20.10 -6.95 -4.89
CA LYS A 37 20.24 -8.37 -5.24
C LYS A 37 21.03 -8.58 -6.53
N ALA A 38 20.80 -7.74 -7.55
CA ALA A 38 21.57 -7.80 -8.80
C ALA A 38 23.06 -7.49 -8.56
N ARG A 39 23.39 -6.52 -7.68
CA ARG A 39 24.76 -6.21 -7.29
C ARG A 39 25.43 -7.37 -6.55
N GLU A 40 24.71 -8.02 -5.63
CA GLU A 40 25.19 -9.23 -4.94
C GLU A 40 25.58 -10.33 -5.94
N VAL A 41 24.71 -10.58 -6.94
CA VAL A 41 24.94 -11.57 -7.99
C VAL A 41 26.10 -11.18 -8.90
N LEU A 42 26.22 -9.89 -9.28
CA LEU A 42 27.33 -9.38 -10.11
C LEU A 42 28.68 -9.54 -9.39
N GLY A 43 28.72 -9.21 -8.10
CA GLY A 43 29.92 -9.30 -7.26
C GLY A 43 30.87 -8.10 -7.36
N SER A 44 30.53 -7.08 -8.16
CA SER A 44 31.32 -5.84 -8.34
C SER A 44 30.42 -4.62 -8.48
N MET A 45 31.00 -3.39 -8.44
CA MET A 45 30.26 -2.17 -8.74
C MET A 45 30.04 -2.03 -10.25
N PRO A 46 28.80 -1.86 -10.70
CA PRO A 46 28.49 -1.76 -12.12
C PRO A 46 28.94 -0.39 -12.70
N LYS A 47 29.31 -0.39 -13.98
CA LYS A 47 29.65 0.80 -14.78
C LYS A 47 28.51 1.25 -15.68
N ARG A 48 27.51 0.40 -15.89
CA ARG A 48 26.28 0.71 -16.65
C ARG A 48 25.10 -0.01 -16.03
N VAL A 49 23.96 0.63 -16.03
CA VAL A 49 22.71 0.12 -15.45
C VAL A 49 21.57 0.29 -16.46
N GLU A 50 20.76 -0.74 -16.63
CA GLU A 50 19.52 -0.69 -17.39
C GLU A 50 18.36 -1.06 -16.46
N ILE A 51 17.32 -0.20 -16.42
CA ILE A 51 16.13 -0.36 -15.59
C ILE A 51 14.94 -0.56 -16.52
N LYS A 52 14.37 -1.76 -16.52
CA LYS A 52 13.13 -2.04 -17.24
C LYS A 52 11.99 -2.02 -16.23
N ALA A 53 10.92 -1.26 -16.48
CA ALA A 53 9.81 -1.13 -15.54
C ALA A 53 8.47 -0.96 -16.25
N SER A 54 7.42 -1.55 -15.68
CA SER A 54 6.04 -1.31 -16.12
C SER A 54 5.63 0.15 -15.94
N GLY A 55 4.67 0.62 -16.74
CA GLY A 55 4.19 2.00 -16.70
C GLY A 55 3.74 2.44 -15.30
N ASN A 56 3.07 1.55 -14.57
CA ASN A 56 2.63 1.82 -13.19
C ASN A 56 3.80 2.04 -12.22
N ILE A 57 4.88 1.28 -12.35
CA ILE A 57 6.10 1.49 -11.54
C ILE A 57 6.72 2.84 -11.88
N ILE A 58 6.84 3.18 -13.17
CA ILE A 58 7.37 4.49 -13.59
C ILE A 58 6.52 5.61 -13.00
N LYS A 59 5.21 5.54 -13.13
CA LYS A 59 4.25 6.50 -12.57
C LYS A 59 4.42 6.70 -11.06
N ASN A 60 4.51 5.61 -10.30
CA ASN A 60 4.54 5.65 -8.85
C ASN A 60 5.90 6.08 -8.27
N VAL A 61 6.99 5.91 -9.02
CA VAL A 61 8.34 6.23 -8.54
C VAL A 61 8.83 7.61 -8.97
N LYS A 62 8.33 8.14 -10.11
CA LYS A 62 8.86 9.38 -10.72
C LYS A 62 9.03 10.54 -9.74
N SER A 63 8.06 10.80 -8.87
CA SER A 63 8.01 11.99 -8.01
C SER A 63 8.21 11.71 -6.52
N VAL A 64 8.35 10.45 -6.11
CA VAL A 64 8.47 10.08 -4.71
C VAL A 64 9.91 10.24 -4.23
N ILE A 65 10.07 10.69 -2.99
CA ILE A 65 11.36 10.75 -2.33
C ILE A 65 11.75 9.33 -1.89
N VAL A 66 12.97 8.94 -2.29
CA VAL A 66 13.57 7.67 -1.85
C VAL A 66 14.09 7.86 -0.42
N PRO A 67 13.66 7.03 0.54
CA PRO A 67 14.11 7.13 1.92
C PRO A 67 15.65 7.04 2.04
N ASN A 68 16.21 7.66 3.06
CA ASN A 68 17.65 7.62 3.34
C ASN A 68 18.57 8.19 2.25
N THR A 69 18.05 9.00 1.30
CA THR A 69 18.84 9.57 0.19
C THR A 69 18.97 11.10 0.21
N LYS A 70 18.61 11.78 1.29
CA LYS A 70 18.56 13.26 1.37
C LYS A 70 17.66 13.91 0.34
N GLY A 71 16.50 13.30 0.05
CA GLY A 71 15.48 13.89 -0.82
C GLY A 71 15.62 13.57 -2.31
N MET A 72 16.48 12.65 -2.71
CA MET A 72 16.56 12.18 -4.11
C MET A 72 15.25 11.51 -4.53
N LYS A 73 14.91 11.61 -5.81
CA LYS A 73 13.64 11.14 -6.37
C LYS A 73 13.85 10.25 -7.59
N GLY A 74 12.89 9.36 -7.81
CA GLY A 74 12.77 8.65 -9.08
C GLY A 74 13.51 7.32 -9.14
N LEU A 75 13.35 6.64 -10.29
CA LEU A 75 13.84 5.28 -10.50
C LEU A 75 15.36 5.16 -10.38
N LYS A 76 16.11 6.10 -10.97
CA LYS A 76 17.58 6.06 -10.93
C LYS A 76 18.10 6.18 -9.50
N ALA A 77 17.52 7.09 -8.70
CA ALA A 77 17.90 7.26 -7.30
C ALA A 77 17.60 6.00 -6.46
N SER A 78 16.45 5.35 -6.71
CA SER A 78 16.09 4.10 -6.03
C SER A 78 17.09 2.97 -6.33
N VAL A 79 17.42 2.80 -7.60
CA VAL A 79 18.37 1.76 -8.04
C VAL A 79 19.78 2.05 -7.55
N ALA A 80 20.23 3.31 -7.62
CA ALA A 80 21.54 3.72 -7.11
C ALA A 80 21.67 3.48 -5.60
N ALA A 81 20.63 3.79 -4.82
CA ALA A 81 20.60 3.51 -3.38
C ALA A 81 20.72 2.01 -3.08
N GLY A 82 20.00 1.18 -3.84
CA GLY A 82 20.10 -0.28 -3.73
C GLY A 82 21.50 -0.82 -4.08
N ILE A 83 22.12 -0.32 -5.16
CA ILE A 83 23.46 -0.74 -5.59
C ILE A 83 24.52 -0.34 -4.56
N VAL A 84 24.49 0.91 -4.07
CA VAL A 84 25.56 1.45 -3.23
C VAL A 84 25.44 0.99 -1.77
N ALA A 85 24.21 0.95 -1.24
CA ALA A 85 24.00 0.79 0.20
C ALA A 85 22.99 -0.31 0.56
N GLY A 86 22.37 -0.97 -0.43
CA GLY A 86 21.30 -1.93 -0.17
C GLY A 86 21.79 -3.22 0.46
N ASN A 87 21.04 -3.70 1.48
CA ASN A 87 21.15 -5.03 2.04
C ASN A 87 19.95 -5.88 1.55
N PRO A 88 20.15 -6.81 0.59
CA PRO A 88 19.06 -7.58 -0.01
C PRO A 88 18.32 -8.51 0.98
N GLU A 89 18.95 -8.91 2.08
CA GLU A 89 18.32 -9.75 3.10
C GLU A 89 17.17 -9.02 3.85
N LYS A 90 17.15 -7.68 3.77
CA LYS A 90 16.12 -6.85 4.42
C LYS A 90 14.89 -6.55 3.54
N ALA A 91 14.80 -7.10 2.34
CA ALA A 91 13.65 -6.97 1.42
C ALA A 91 13.14 -5.51 1.32
N LEU A 92 11.94 -5.19 1.85
CA LEU A 92 11.36 -3.83 1.81
C LEU A 92 11.99 -2.84 2.79
N GLU A 93 12.98 -3.25 3.56
CA GLU A 93 13.84 -2.39 4.40
C GLU A 93 15.29 -2.34 3.87
N VAL A 94 15.50 -2.71 2.61
CA VAL A 94 16.80 -2.85 1.94
C VAL A 94 17.74 -1.65 2.08
N ILE A 95 17.23 -0.44 2.18
CA ILE A 95 17.99 0.81 2.36
C ILE A 95 17.72 1.49 3.71
N ALA A 96 17.29 0.73 4.74
CA ALA A 96 16.99 1.28 6.06
C ALA A 96 18.23 1.85 6.78
N GLU A 97 19.42 1.34 6.50
CA GLU A 97 20.66 1.63 7.22
C GLU A 97 21.69 2.38 6.38
N VAL A 98 21.26 3.28 5.48
CA VAL A 98 22.18 4.06 4.64
C VAL A 98 22.96 5.08 5.47
N THR A 99 24.28 4.97 5.48
CA THR A 99 25.14 5.88 6.24
C THR A 99 25.30 7.25 5.55
N PRO A 100 25.75 8.30 6.27
CA PRO A 100 26.03 9.60 5.65
C PRO A 100 27.06 9.54 4.51
N GLU A 101 28.06 8.69 4.61
CA GLU A 101 29.07 8.45 3.58
C GLU A 101 28.47 7.79 2.35
N GLN A 102 27.62 6.78 2.54
CA GLN A 102 26.92 6.11 1.46
C GLN A 102 25.95 7.07 0.75
N LYS A 103 25.31 8.02 1.44
CA LYS A 103 24.48 9.06 0.81
C LYS A 103 25.28 9.90 -0.19
N GLN A 104 26.54 10.21 0.09
CA GLN A 104 27.44 10.90 -0.83
C GLN A 104 27.87 10.01 -2.00
N GLN A 105 28.17 8.74 -1.72
CA GLN A 105 28.50 7.76 -2.76
C GLN A 105 27.34 7.51 -3.73
N ILE A 106 26.09 7.55 -3.26
CA ILE A 106 24.89 7.44 -4.14
C ILE A 106 24.85 8.61 -5.12
N VAL A 107 25.10 9.85 -4.67
CA VAL A 107 25.16 11.03 -5.56
C VAL A 107 26.25 10.84 -6.60
N GLN A 108 27.47 10.50 -6.18
CA GLN A 108 28.59 10.28 -7.09
C GLN A 108 28.29 9.14 -8.09
N PHE A 109 27.68 8.05 -7.62
CA PHE A 109 27.31 6.95 -8.50
C PHE A 109 26.28 7.36 -9.57
N LEU A 110 25.32 8.23 -9.22
CA LEU A 110 24.35 8.78 -10.17
C LEU A 110 24.99 9.67 -11.24
N ASP A 111 26.02 10.43 -10.86
CA ASP A 111 26.74 11.32 -11.78
C ASP A 111 27.69 10.55 -12.70
N ASP A 112 28.36 9.52 -12.20
CA ASP A 112 29.42 8.79 -12.90
C ASP A 112 28.91 7.59 -13.73
N THR A 113 27.68 7.10 -13.46
CA THR A 113 27.17 5.87 -14.07
C THR A 113 26.08 6.10 -15.09
N LEU A 114 26.26 5.53 -16.29
CA LEU A 114 25.21 5.55 -17.32
C LEU A 114 24.03 4.68 -16.90
N MET A 115 22.89 5.34 -16.63
CA MET A 115 21.65 4.65 -16.24
C MET A 115 20.54 4.95 -17.28
N THR A 116 20.01 3.90 -17.89
CA THR A 116 18.90 3.97 -18.86
C THR A 116 17.62 3.38 -18.26
N ILE A 117 16.48 3.98 -18.62
CA ILE A 117 15.15 3.48 -18.24
C ILE A 117 14.43 3.05 -19.51
N VAL A 118 13.92 1.82 -19.51
CA VAL A 118 13.19 1.22 -20.64
C VAL A 118 11.78 0.87 -20.14
N PRO A 119 10.74 1.55 -20.63
CA PRO A 119 9.36 1.19 -20.32
C PRO A 119 9.04 -0.21 -20.88
N LEU A 120 8.43 -1.05 -20.04
CA LEU A 120 7.91 -2.35 -20.43
C LEU A 120 6.46 -2.21 -20.91
N ASN A 121 6.18 -2.74 -22.09
CA ASN A 121 4.80 -2.90 -22.55
C ASN A 121 4.29 -4.29 -22.12
N VAL A 122 3.93 -4.42 -20.84
CA VAL A 122 3.48 -5.67 -20.23
C VAL A 122 2.12 -5.49 -19.57
N ILE A 123 1.35 -6.59 -19.53
CA ILE A 123 0.05 -6.64 -18.84
C ILE A 123 0.25 -6.55 -17.31
N ALA A 124 1.37 -7.06 -16.81
CA ALA A 124 1.70 -7.03 -15.38
C ALA A 124 1.80 -5.58 -14.86
N GLN A 125 0.99 -5.26 -13.87
CA GLN A 125 0.96 -3.92 -13.25
C GLN A 125 2.25 -3.62 -12.48
N LEU A 126 2.86 -4.63 -11.85
CA LEU A 126 4.16 -4.57 -11.18
C LEU A 126 5.12 -5.51 -11.89
N ASP A 127 6.08 -4.96 -12.61
CA ASP A 127 7.17 -5.67 -13.25
C ASP A 127 8.39 -4.75 -13.36
N VAL A 128 9.48 -5.14 -12.74
CA VAL A 128 10.76 -4.44 -12.79
C VAL A 128 11.88 -5.42 -13.06
N THR A 129 12.81 -5.05 -13.93
CA THR A 129 14.07 -5.75 -14.13
C THR A 129 15.21 -4.75 -14.01
N VAL A 130 16.16 -5.02 -13.13
CA VAL A 130 17.39 -4.25 -13.01
C VAL A 130 18.52 -5.09 -13.59
N ILE A 131 19.22 -4.54 -14.58
CA ILE A 131 20.35 -5.18 -15.24
C ILE A 131 21.59 -4.34 -15.00
N LEU A 132 22.62 -4.96 -14.45
CA LEU A 132 23.90 -4.36 -14.09
C LEU A 132 24.99 -4.89 -15.00
N TYR A 133 25.91 -4.03 -15.43
CA TYR A 133 27.03 -4.39 -16.29
C TYR A 133 28.36 -3.87 -15.71
N ASP A 134 29.38 -4.73 -15.71
CA ASP A 134 30.78 -4.39 -15.43
C ASP A 134 31.70 -5.08 -16.44
N GLY A 135 32.11 -4.33 -17.45
CA GLY A 135 32.85 -4.88 -18.61
C GLY A 135 31.99 -5.92 -19.35
N ASN A 136 32.53 -7.16 -19.42
CA ASN A 136 31.83 -8.29 -20.05
C ASN A 136 30.91 -9.06 -19.08
N GLN A 137 30.86 -8.67 -17.82
CA GLN A 137 29.98 -9.31 -16.83
C GLN A 137 28.67 -8.58 -16.74
N SER A 138 27.60 -9.35 -16.54
CA SER A 138 26.27 -8.81 -16.30
C SER A 138 25.53 -9.61 -15.23
N ALA A 139 24.62 -8.96 -14.53
CA ALA A 139 23.66 -9.62 -13.67
C ALA A 139 22.30 -8.95 -13.79
N SER A 140 21.25 -9.73 -13.77
CA SER A 140 19.87 -9.19 -13.78
C SER A 140 19.02 -9.82 -12.70
N VAL A 141 18.11 -9.00 -12.15
CA VAL A 141 17.07 -9.45 -11.23
C VAL A 141 15.73 -8.87 -11.67
N ARG A 142 14.74 -9.74 -11.85
CA ARG A 142 13.36 -9.38 -12.14
C ARG A 142 12.46 -9.64 -10.94
N ILE A 143 11.66 -8.64 -10.58
CA ILE A 143 10.60 -8.73 -9.57
C ILE A 143 9.27 -8.47 -10.27
N ALA A 144 8.29 -9.35 -10.06
CA ALA A 144 6.98 -9.21 -10.69
C ALA A 144 5.83 -9.69 -9.80
N GLY A 145 4.65 -9.08 -9.98
CA GLY A 145 3.42 -9.40 -9.23
C GLY A 145 3.38 -8.79 -7.82
N HIS A 146 4.42 -8.98 -7.02
CA HIS A 146 4.57 -8.45 -5.66
C HIS A 146 5.92 -7.78 -5.47
N HIS A 147 6.00 -6.80 -4.57
CA HIS A 147 7.20 -5.97 -4.37
C HIS A 147 8.45 -6.74 -3.90
N THR A 148 8.29 -7.94 -3.34
CA THR A 148 9.38 -8.80 -2.87
C THR A 148 9.53 -10.10 -3.68
N ASN A 149 8.68 -10.31 -4.69
CA ASN A 149 8.66 -11.56 -5.45
C ASN A 149 9.72 -11.54 -6.56
N ILE A 150 10.92 -11.95 -6.25
CA ILE A 150 11.96 -12.20 -7.26
C ILE A 150 11.52 -13.40 -8.10
N VAL A 151 11.33 -13.18 -9.39
CA VAL A 151 10.87 -14.21 -10.34
C VAL A 151 11.97 -14.74 -11.24
N LYS A 152 13.04 -13.94 -11.44
CA LYS A 152 14.18 -14.38 -12.26
C LYS A 152 15.48 -13.73 -11.81
N ILE A 153 16.56 -14.49 -11.82
CA ILE A 153 17.94 -14.03 -11.59
C ILE A 153 18.83 -14.63 -12.68
N GLU A 154 19.63 -13.78 -13.31
CA GLU A 154 20.59 -14.19 -14.34
C GLU A 154 21.98 -13.60 -14.07
N LYS A 155 23.02 -14.32 -14.48
CA LYS A 155 24.41 -13.85 -14.51
C LYS A 155 25.08 -14.27 -15.81
N ASN A 156 25.59 -13.32 -16.59
CA ASN A 156 26.25 -13.58 -17.87
C ASN A 156 25.41 -14.47 -18.80
N ASP A 157 24.12 -14.17 -18.92
CA ASP A 157 23.12 -14.93 -19.69
C ASP A 157 22.80 -16.34 -19.15
N GLU A 158 23.43 -16.77 -18.05
CA GLU A 158 23.06 -17.98 -17.32
C GLU A 158 21.91 -17.71 -16.36
N VAL A 159 20.84 -18.51 -16.46
CA VAL A 159 19.68 -18.42 -15.56
C VAL A 159 20.02 -19.14 -14.25
N LEU A 160 20.18 -18.37 -13.17
CA LEU A 160 20.45 -18.89 -11.82
C LEU A 160 19.16 -19.25 -11.06
N PHE A 161 18.07 -18.54 -11.37
CA PHE A 161 16.78 -18.75 -10.76
C PHE A 161 15.69 -18.30 -11.71
N ASP A 162 14.64 -19.11 -11.88
CA ASP A 162 13.44 -18.75 -12.65
C ASP A 162 12.23 -19.49 -12.08
N THR A 163 11.19 -18.75 -11.75
CA THR A 163 9.92 -19.32 -11.27
C THR A 163 8.95 -19.69 -12.38
N GLY A 164 9.29 -19.37 -13.65
CA GLY A 164 8.34 -19.47 -14.77
C GLY A 164 7.16 -18.51 -14.61
N TYR A 165 7.38 -17.33 -13.99
CA TYR A 165 6.31 -16.37 -13.69
C TYR A 165 5.58 -15.92 -14.95
N GLU A 166 4.28 -16.21 -14.99
CA GLU A 166 3.32 -15.63 -15.91
C GLU A 166 2.46 -14.60 -15.18
N ALA A 167 2.04 -13.54 -15.87
CA ALA A 167 1.35 -12.38 -15.24
C ALA A 167 0.05 -12.74 -14.48
N ASP A 168 -0.53 -13.90 -14.76
CA ASP A 168 -1.75 -14.42 -14.10
C ASP A 168 -1.46 -15.41 -12.96
N ALA A 169 -0.19 -15.72 -12.66
CA ALA A 169 0.18 -16.70 -11.64
C ALA A 169 0.12 -16.12 -10.21
N ASN A 170 -1.06 -15.95 -9.65
CA ASN A 170 -1.28 -15.79 -8.20
C ASN A 170 -1.02 -17.08 -7.40
N ALA A 171 -0.22 -18.00 -7.92
CA ALA A 171 -0.13 -19.39 -7.50
C ALA A 171 0.54 -19.64 -6.13
N LYS A 172 0.99 -18.59 -5.41
CA LYS A 172 1.63 -18.75 -4.08
C LYS A 172 0.93 -18.04 -2.94
N LEU A 173 -0.12 -17.28 -3.19
CA LEU A 173 -0.87 -16.60 -2.13
C LEU A 173 -2.07 -17.42 -1.69
N THR A 174 -2.46 -17.25 -0.43
CA THR A 174 -3.72 -17.81 0.10
C THR A 174 -4.90 -17.38 -0.79
N ASP A 175 -5.82 -18.31 -1.10
CA ASP A 175 -6.98 -17.99 -1.94
C ASP A 175 -7.87 -16.93 -1.26
N ARG A 176 -8.13 -15.83 -1.99
CA ARG A 176 -8.96 -14.72 -1.52
C ARG A 176 -10.46 -14.93 -1.80
N LYS A 177 -10.86 -16.02 -2.47
CA LYS A 177 -12.27 -16.30 -2.78
C LYS A 177 -13.14 -16.53 -1.55
N CYS A 178 -12.52 -16.88 -0.42
CA CYS A 178 -13.22 -17.01 0.86
C CYS A 178 -13.57 -15.65 1.50
N LEU A 179 -13.03 -14.51 1.00
CA LEU A 179 -13.33 -13.20 1.56
C LEU A 179 -14.76 -12.79 1.20
N ASN A 180 -15.55 -12.48 2.21
CA ASN A 180 -16.83 -11.77 2.09
C ASN A 180 -17.13 -11.04 3.39
N MET A 181 -17.95 -10.00 3.33
CA MET A 181 -18.22 -9.10 4.44
C MET A 181 -18.76 -9.81 5.67
N LYS A 182 -19.71 -10.74 5.48
CA LYS A 182 -20.32 -11.48 6.61
C LYS A 182 -19.31 -12.36 7.33
N GLN A 183 -18.49 -13.08 6.58
CA GLN A 183 -17.46 -13.96 7.18
C GLN A 183 -16.32 -13.14 7.81
N ILE A 184 -15.95 -11.99 7.25
CA ILE A 184 -14.99 -11.06 7.86
C ILE A 184 -15.51 -10.57 9.21
N TYR A 185 -16.79 -10.20 9.31
CA TYR A 185 -17.42 -9.81 10.57
C TYR A 185 -17.44 -10.97 11.57
N ASP A 186 -17.82 -12.17 11.15
CA ASP A 186 -17.86 -13.35 12.01
C ASP A 186 -16.44 -13.74 12.49
N PHE A 187 -15.44 -13.63 11.63
CA PHE A 187 -14.04 -13.82 11.99
C PHE A 187 -13.58 -12.82 13.05
N ALA A 188 -13.82 -11.53 12.84
CA ALA A 188 -13.44 -10.50 13.81
C ALA A 188 -14.05 -10.72 15.21
N ASN A 189 -15.28 -11.27 15.27
CA ASN A 189 -15.94 -11.58 16.55
C ASN A 189 -15.41 -12.84 17.23
N THR A 190 -14.87 -13.79 16.48
CA THR A 190 -14.57 -15.15 17.00
C THR A 190 -13.10 -15.53 17.02
N VAL A 191 -12.26 -14.79 16.29
CA VAL A 191 -10.82 -15.08 16.22
C VAL A 191 -10.17 -14.97 17.59
N ASP A 192 -9.23 -15.89 17.87
CA ASP A 192 -8.42 -15.84 19.07
C ASP A 192 -7.53 -14.60 19.04
N ILE A 193 -7.66 -13.75 20.05
CA ILE A 193 -6.94 -12.47 20.11
C ILE A 193 -5.41 -12.67 20.13
N GLU A 194 -4.92 -13.74 20.71
CA GLU A 194 -3.49 -14.05 20.78
C GLU A 194 -2.90 -14.42 19.40
N GLU A 195 -3.74 -14.84 18.45
CA GLU A 195 -3.33 -15.05 17.05
C GLU A 195 -3.31 -13.74 16.24
N LEU A 196 -4.13 -12.74 16.63
CA LEU A 196 -4.16 -11.42 15.99
C LEU A 196 -3.08 -10.46 16.51
N LYS A 197 -2.79 -10.46 17.81
CA LYS A 197 -1.83 -9.53 18.44
C LYS A 197 -0.51 -9.40 17.67
N PRO A 198 0.19 -10.50 17.35
CA PRO A 198 1.49 -10.41 16.66
C PRO A 198 1.40 -9.83 15.24
N ILE A 199 0.21 -9.76 14.64
CA ILE A 199 -0.01 -9.24 13.29
C ILE A 199 -0.46 -7.78 13.34
N ILE A 200 -1.38 -7.45 14.23
CA ILE A 200 -2.09 -6.16 14.26
C ILE A 200 -1.39 -5.13 15.15
N VAL A 201 -0.84 -5.53 16.29
CA VAL A 201 -0.19 -4.58 17.21
C VAL A 201 1.00 -3.86 16.55
N PRO A 202 1.90 -4.52 15.82
CA PRO A 202 2.95 -3.82 15.09
C PRO A 202 2.42 -2.77 14.09
N GLN A 203 1.28 -3.06 13.42
CA GLN A 203 0.66 -2.08 12.53
C GLN A 203 0.15 -0.85 13.28
N MET A 204 -0.52 -1.08 14.42
CA MET A 204 -1.03 -0.01 15.25
C MET A 204 0.10 0.92 15.72
N GLU A 205 1.19 0.35 16.23
CA GLU A 205 2.33 1.08 16.77
C GLU A 205 3.13 1.82 15.69
N CYS A 206 3.58 1.14 14.64
CA CYS A 206 4.37 1.74 13.58
C CYS A 206 3.60 2.85 12.85
N ASN A 207 2.34 2.58 12.48
CA ASN A 207 1.55 3.54 11.73
C ASN A 207 1.17 4.75 12.57
N LYS A 208 0.93 4.58 13.88
CA LYS A 208 0.72 5.69 14.81
C LYS A 208 1.99 6.52 14.98
N ALA A 209 3.14 5.88 15.14
CA ALA A 209 4.40 6.58 15.31
C ALA A 209 4.70 7.57 14.17
N ILE A 210 4.59 7.12 12.91
CA ILE A 210 4.80 8.00 11.74
C ILE A 210 3.71 9.07 11.60
N ALA A 211 2.46 8.78 11.99
CA ALA A 211 1.39 9.78 11.99
C ALA A 211 1.67 10.91 13.00
N MET A 212 2.15 10.57 14.20
CA MET A 212 2.54 11.56 15.21
C MET A 212 3.76 12.38 14.76
N GLU A 213 4.72 11.76 14.07
CA GLU A 213 5.85 12.47 13.43
C GLU A 213 5.33 13.46 12.38
N GLY A 214 4.38 13.03 11.54
CA GLY A 214 3.76 13.88 10.52
C GLY A 214 2.96 15.05 11.08
N LEU A 215 2.38 14.92 12.27
CA LEU A 215 1.69 16.02 12.97
C LEU A 215 2.65 16.97 13.68
N LYS A 216 3.79 16.46 14.18
CA LYS A 216 4.75 17.22 14.96
C LYS A 216 5.64 18.10 14.08
N ASN A 217 6.03 17.61 12.92
CA ASN A 217 6.98 18.25 12.03
C ASN A 217 6.35 18.62 10.68
N ASN A 218 7.04 19.49 9.92
CA ASN A 218 6.59 19.89 8.58
C ASN A 218 6.96 18.82 7.56
N TRP A 219 5.96 18.13 7.04
CA TRP A 219 6.10 17.10 6.02
C TRP A 219 5.13 17.34 4.85
N GLY A 220 5.65 17.22 3.63
CA GLY A 220 4.85 17.27 2.41
C GLY A 220 4.01 18.54 2.30
N ALA A 221 2.70 18.37 2.17
CA ALA A 221 1.73 19.47 2.09
C ALA A 221 1.10 19.82 3.45
N ASN A 222 1.51 19.18 4.54
CA ASN A 222 0.96 19.36 5.88
C ASN A 222 -0.56 19.23 5.96
N VAL A 223 -1.12 18.30 5.20
CA VAL A 223 -2.57 18.08 5.11
C VAL A 223 -3.13 17.71 6.50
N GLY A 224 -2.48 16.78 7.20
CA GLY A 224 -2.92 16.36 8.53
C GLY A 224 -2.95 17.52 9.52
N SER A 225 -1.89 18.31 9.61
CA SER A 225 -1.84 19.49 10.48
C SER A 225 -2.84 20.57 10.06
N THR A 226 -3.11 20.72 8.75
CA THR A 226 -4.11 21.67 8.24
C THR A 226 -5.52 21.26 8.65
N ILE A 227 -5.85 19.97 8.60
CA ILE A 227 -7.16 19.47 9.07
C ILE A 227 -7.39 19.85 10.54
N LEU A 228 -6.40 19.64 11.41
CA LEU A 228 -6.52 19.97 12.85
C LEU A 228 -6.62 21.48 13.14
N ARG A 229 -6.16 22.34 12.23
CA ARG A 229 -6.37 23.80 12.37
C ARG A 229 -7.82 24.22 12.06
N VAL A 230 -8.52 23.43 11.23
CA VAL A 230 -9.93 23.71 10.87
C VAL A 230 -10.89 23.20 11.95
N GLY A 231 -10.56 22.09 12.60
CA GLY A 231 -11.35 21.50 13.68
C GLY A 231 -10.60 20.38 14.38
N ASN A 232 -11.03 20.04 15.60
CA ASN A 232 -10.35 19.05 16.43
C ASN A 232 -11.31 17.97 16.99
N ASP A 233 -12.52 17.85 16.45
CA ASP A 233 -13.40 16.75 16.78
C ASP A 233 -12.82 15.39 16.32
N ILE A 234 -13.42 14.31 16.78
CA ILE A 234 -12.91 12.95 16.49
C ILE A 234 -12.83 12.63 14.99
N ARG A 235 -13.75 13.15 14.17
CA ARG A 235 -13.73 12.95 12.72
C ARG A 235 -12.53 13.66 12.09
N GLN A 236 -12.25 14.90 12.53
CA GLN A 236 -11.07 15.65 12.08
C GLN A 236 -9.78 14.95 12.53
N LYS A 237 -9.72 14.49 13.79
CA LYS A 237 -8.59 13.76 14.35
C LYS A 237 -8.29 12.47 13.57
N ALA A 238 -9.30 11.68 13.26
CA ALA A 238 -9.17 10.43 12.47
C ALA A 238 -8.60 10.68 11.06
N LYS A 239 -9.14 11.69 10.35
CA LYS A 239 -8.62 12.11 9.04
C LYS A 239 -7.19 12.64 9.12
N ALA A 240 -6.93 13.47 10.13
CA ALA A 240 -5.64 14.11 10.30
C ALA A 240 -4.52 13.10 10.58
N TRP A 241 -4.76 12.07 11.39
CA TRP A 241 -3.77 11.04 11.67
C TRP A 241 -3.39 10.27 10.40
N ALA A 242 -4.38 9.81 9.63
CA ALA A 242 -4.13 9.09 8.38
C ALA A 242 -3.42 9.98 7.34
N ALA A 243 -3.82 11.24 7.20
CA ALA A 243 -3.19 12.18 6.28
C ALA A 243 -1.77 12.53 6.71
N ALA A 244 -1.50 12.79 7.99
CA ALA A 244 -0.19 13.15 8.50
C ALA A 244 0.84 12.02 8.33
N GLY A 245 0.44 10.78 8.57
CA GLY A 245 1.29 9.62 8.28
C GLY A 245 1.69 9.57 6.80
N SER A 246 0.76 9.87 5.90
CA SER A 246 1.05 9.97 4.46
C SER A 246 1.90 11.20 4.11
N ASP A 247 1.68 12.36 4.74
CA ASP A 247 2.54 13.54 4.56
C ASP A 247 4.00 13.19 4.87
N ALA A 248 4.27 12.56 6.01
CA ALA A 248 5.61 12.13 6.42
C ALA A 248 6.18 11.07 5.45
N ARG A 249 5.42 9.99 5.20
CA ARG A 249 5.87 8.87 4.37
C ARG A 249 6.18 9.29 2.93
N MET A 250 5.32 10.09 2.30
CA MET A 250 5.51 10.51 0.89
C MET A 250 6.62 11.55 0.74
N SER A 251 7.07 12.14 1.83
CA SER A 251 8.14 13.15 1.87
C SER A 251 9.47 12.59 2.37
N GLY A 252 9.60 11.27 2.49
CA GLY A 252 10.87 10.60 2.76
C GLY A 252 11.18 10.42 4.24
N CYS A 253 10.18 10.46 5.12
CA CYS A 253 10.36 10.08 6.52
C CYS A 253 10.92 8.65 6.63
N GLU A 254 11.93 8.47 7.43
CA GLU A 254 12.71 7.23 7.56
C GLU A 254 12.11 6.25 8.58
N MET A 255 10.85 6.46 8.97
CA MET A 255 10.15 5.56 9.89
C MET A 255 9.44 4.43 9.13
N PRO A 256 9.43 3.19 9.68
CA PRO A 256 8.71 2.07 9.08
C PRO A 256 7.20 2.24 9.21
N VAL A 257 6.47 1.62 8.30
CA VAL A 257 5.03 1.44 8.36
C VAL A 257 4.68 -0.02 8.12
N ILE A 258 3.56 -0.50 8.66
CA ILE A 258 3.01 -1.79 8.25
C ILE A 258 1.97 -1.54 7.15
N ILE A 259 2.20 -2.15 6.01
CA ILE A 259 1.41 -1.95 4.79
C ILE A 259 0.09 -2.73 4.82
N ASN A 260 -0.79 -2.42 3.87
CA ASN A 260 -1.95 -3.23 3.49
C ASN A 260 -2.01 -3.25 1.95
N SER A 261 -2.26 -4.41 1.36
CA SER A 261 -2.38 -4.59 -0.10
C SER A 261 -1.22 -3.94 -0.89
N GLY A 262 0.01 -4.07 -0.37
CA GLY A 262 1.22 -3.55 -0.99
C GLY A 262 1.46 -2.05 -0.82
N SER A 263 0.71 -1.34 0.02
CA SER A 263 0.85 0.11 0.21
C SER A 263 0.82 0.54 1.69
N GLY A 264 1.85 1.30 2.12
CA GLY A 264 1.89 1.89 3.46
C GLY A 264 0.78 2.94 3.66
N ASN A 265 0.43 3.69 2.63
CA ASN A 265 -0.70 4.63 2.70
C ASN A 265 -2.00 3.89 3.00
N GLN A 266 -2.25 2.72 2.39
CA GLN A 266 -3.42 1.91 2.70
C GLN A 266 -3.34 1.36 4.13
N GLY A 267 -2.18 0.84 4.56
CA GLY A 267 -1.99 0.34 5.94
C GLY A 267 -2.29 1.41 7.00
N MET A 268 -1.82 2.64 6.80
CA MET A 268 -2.14 3.78 7.68
C MET A 268 -3.63 4.15 7.63
N THR A 269 -4.23 4.14 6.45
CA THR A 269 -5.62 4.57 6.26
C THR A 269 -6.62 3.58 6.87
N VAL A 270 -6.35 2.27 6.86
CA VAL A 270 -7.23 1.28 7.50
C VAL A 270 -7.10 1.26 9.02
N SER A 271 -5.94 1.63 9.58
CA SER A 271 -5.66 1.48 11.02
C SER A 271 -5.87 2.78 11.81
N LEU A 272 -5.33 3.91 11.32
CA LEU A 272 -5.27 5.15 12.10
C LEU A 272 -6.63 5.78 12.46
N PRO A 273 -7.66 5.79 11.58
CA PRO A 273 -8.98 6.25 11.97
C PRO A 273 -9.60 5.42 13.09
N VAL A 274 -9.44 4.09 13.03
CA VAL A 274 -9.93 3.18 14.07
C VAL A 274 -9.22 3.44 15.41
N LEU A 275 -7.89 3.63 15.37
CA LEU A 275 -7.10 3.98 16.56
C LEU A 275 -7.48 5.32 17.16
N ALA A 276 -7.73 6.35 16.33
CA ALA A 276 -8.16 7.66 16.81
C ALA A 276 -9.49 7.58 17.59
N PHE A 277 -10.44 6.80 17.07
CA PHE A 277 -11.71 6.54 17.76
C PHE A 277 -11.52 5.70 19.02
N ALA A 278 -10.67 4.67 18.99
CA ALA A 278 -10.41 3.84 20.17
C ALA A 278 -9.83 4.67 21.33
N GLU A 279 -8.89 5.58 21.03
CA GLU A 279 -8.32 6.47 22.06
C GLU A 279 -9.33 7.49 22.58
N GLU A 280 -10.11 8.10 21.70
CA GLU A 280 -11.11 9.09 22.10
C GLU A 280 -12.19 8.52 23.02
N PHE A 281 -12.63 7.30 22.74
CA PHE A 281 -13.70 6.64 23.50
C PHE A 281 -13.17 5.64 24.55
N HIS A 282 -11.86 5.58 24.77
CA HIS A 282 -11.20 4.70 25.75
C HIS A 282 -11.60 3.22 25.62
N ILE A 283 -11.67 2.74 24.37
CA ILE A 283 -12.04 1.36 24.06
C ILE A 283 -10.84 0.44 24.34
N ASP A 284 -11.12 -0.74 24.88
CA ASP A 284 -10.10 -1.72 25.21
C ASP A 284 -9.28 -2.20 24.01
N GLU A 285 -8.09 -2.70 24.29
CA GLU A 285 -7.12 -3.12 23.27
C GLU A 285 -7.62 -4.28 22.44
N ASP A 286 -8.25 -5.29 23.04
CA ASP A 286 -8.72 -6.49 22.34
C ASP A 286 -9.79 -6.13 21.31
N ARG A 287 -10.73 -5.26 21.68
CA ARG A 287 -11.73 -4.76 20.73
C ARG A 287 -11.13 -3.90 19.64
N THR A 288 -10.15 -3.09 19.98
CA THR A 288 -9.41 -2.25 19.01
C THR A 288 -8.68 -3.12 17.98
N ILE A 289 -7.97 -4.16 18.43
CA ILE A 289 -7.28 -5.12 17.55
C ILE A 289 -8.26 -5.80 16.59
N ARG A 290 -9.42 -6.26 17.07
CA ARG A 290 -10.48 -6.87 16.25
C ARG A 290 -11.02 -5.88 15.20
N ALA A 291 -11.25 -4.64 15.57
CA ALA A 291 -11.74 -3.59 14.67
C ALA A 291 -10.71 -3.24 13.58
N VAL A 292 -9.42 -3.16 13.93
CA VAL A 292 -8.34 -2.96 12.97
C VAL A 292 -8.20 -4.17 12.04
N ALA A 293 -8.33 -5.40 12.55
CA ALA A 293 -8.30 -6.61 11.72
C ALA A 293 -9.46 -6.64 10.72
N LEU A 294 -10.70 -6.31 11.15
CA LEU A 294 -11.86 -6.18 10.28
C LEU A 294 -11.61 -5.12 9.19
N SER A 295 -11.17 -3.93 9.56
CA SER A 295 -10.85 -2.86 8.60
C SER A 295 -9.82 -3.31 7.57
N ASN A 296 -8.75 -4.00 7.98
CA ASN A 296 -7.76 -4.56 7.07
C ASN A 296 -8.37 -5.56 6.08
N LEU A 297 -9.14 -6.53 6.57
CA LEU A 297 -9.74 -7.57 5.72
C LEU A 297 -10.76 -6.99 4.73
N VAL A 298 -11.57 -6.02 5.15
CA VAL A 298 -12.52 -5.32 4.26
C VAL A 298 -11.78 -4.57 3.15
N ALA A 299 -10.66 -3.91 3.45
CA ALA A 299 -9.85 -3.26 2.42
C ALA A 299 -9.20 -4.27 1.46
N ILE A 300 -8.68 -5.39 1.97
CA ILE A 300 -8.09 -6.46 1.16
C ILE A 300 -9.15 -7.09 0.25
N HIS A 301 -10.36 -7.33 0.76
CA HIS A 301 -11.47 -7.87 -0.01
C HIS A 301 -11.78 -6.99 -1.23
N GLN A 302 -12.01 -5.69 -1.03
CA GLN A 302 -12.20 -4.72 -2.12
C GLN A 302 -11.04 -4.73 -3.13
N LYS A 303 -9.78 -4.75 -2.61
CA LYS A 303 -8.58 -4.73 -3.47
C LYS A 303 -8.41 -6.00 -4.30
N THR A 304 -8.96 -7.12 -3.89
CA THR A 304 -8.93 -8.38 -4.65
C THR A 304 -9.60 -8.22 -6.01
N GLY A 305 -10.74 -7.54 -6.09
CA GLY A 305 -11.43 -7.22 -7.34
C GLY A 305 -10.69 -6.21 -8.22
N ILE A 306 -10.14 -5.14 -7.61
CA ILE A 306 -9.47 -4.03 -8.30
C ILE A 306 -8.08 -4.43 -8.83
N GLY A 307 -7.31 -5.16 -8.04
CA GLY A 307 -5.90 -5.45 -8.27
C GLY A 307 -4.95 -4.53 -7.48
N ARG A 308 -3.66 -4.87 -7.42
CA ARG A 308 -2.67 -4.16 -6.57
C ARG A 308 -2.36 -2.75 -7.06
N LEU A 309 -2.21 -2.57 -8.38
CA LEU A 309 -1.97 -1.27 -9.02
C LEU A 309 -3.10 -1.00 -10.02
N SER A 310 -3.66 0.21 -9.98
CA SER A 310 -4.77 0.64 -10.83
C SER A 310 -4.85 2.17 -10.81
N ALA A 311 -5.52 2.77 -11.78
CA ALA A 311 -5.93 4.17 -11.69
C ALA A 311 -6.97 4.40 -10.58
N TYR A 312 -7.65 3.37 -10.09
CA TYR A 312 -8.48 3.45 -8.89
C TYR A 312 -7.58 3.60 -7.64
N CYS A 313 -7.78 4.65 -6.88
CA CYS A 313 -6.93 4.93 -5.73
C CYS A 313 -7.18 3.93 -4.58
N GLY A 314 -6.15 3.17 -4.18
CA GLY A 314 -6.25 2.23 -3.07
C GLY A 314 -6.59 2.87 -1.71
N ALA A 315 -6.33 4.16 -1.55
CA ALA A 315 -6.76 4.90 -0.37
C ALA A 315 -8.28 4.95 -0.22
N VAL A 316 -9.05 4.86 -1.32
CA VAL A 316 -10.53 4.80 -1.29
C VAL A 316 -10.96 3.52 -0.58
N SER A 317 -10.49 2.35 -1.06
CA SER A 317 -10.81 1.07 -0.42
C SER A 317 -10.44 1.06 1.06
N ALA A 318 -9.28 1.61 1.41
CA ALA A 318 -8.79 1.68 2.79
C ALA A 318 -9.62 2.66 3.65
N GLY A 319 -9.98 3.82 3.12
CA GLY A 319 -10.78 4.83 3.85
C GLY A 319 -12.22 4.36 4.08
N CYS A 320 -12.86 3.76 3.05
CA CYS A 320 -14.18 3.15 3.20
C CYS A 320 -14.16 2.02 4.24
N ALA A 321 -13.14 1.15 4.19
CA ALA A 321 -12.96 0.07 5.16
C ALA A 321 -12.71 0.58 6.59
N SER A 322 -12.04 1.72 6.76
CA SER A 322 -11.84 2.32 8.08
C SER A 322 -13.15 2.76 8.73
N GLY A 323 -14.13 3.22 7.94
CA GLY A 323 -15.50 3.48 8.41
C GLY A 323 -16.17 2.22 8.97
N CYS A 324 -16.03 1.09 8.28
CA CYS A 324 -16.51 -0.21 8.77
C CYS A 324 -15.82 -0.62 10.08
N GLY A 325 -14.49 -0.40 10.17
CA GLY A 325 -13.72 -0.64 11.40
C GLY A 325 -14.21 0.21 12.57
N VAL A 326 -14.51 1.50 12.34
CA VAL A 326 -15.06 2.40 13.35
C VAL A 326 -16.46 1.95 13.77
N ALA A 327 -17.34 1.59 12.83
CA ALA A 327 -18.69 1.09 13.13
C ALA A 327 -18.62 -0.16 14.02
N TYR A 328 -17.73 -1.12 13.66
CA TYR A 328 -17.48 -2.32 14.48
C TYR A 328 -16.94 -1.97 15.86
N LEU A 329 -15.93 -1.09 15.94
CA LEU A 329 -15.32 -0.64 17.19
C LEU A 329 -16.36 -0.11 18.17
N LEU A 330 -17.31 0.70 17.67
CA LEU A 330 -18.38 1.31 18.45
C LEU A 330 -19.56 0.37 18.76
N GLY A 331 -19.53 -0.88 18.31
CA GLY A 331 -20.50 -1.91 18.70
C GLY A 331 -21.73 -2.01 17.81
N HIS A 332 -21.67 -1.48 16.61
CA HIS A 332 -22.79 -1.54 15.67
C HIS A 332 -22.94 -2.91 15.03
N SER A 333 -24.15 -3.19 14.54
CA SER A 333 -24.52 -4.45 13.89
C SER A 333 -23.81 -4.64 12.53
N PHE A 334 -23.83 -5.87 12.03
CA PHE A 334 -23.33 -6.19 10.69
C PHE A 334 -24.04 -5.35 9.62
N GLU A 335 -25.35 -5.18 9.70
CA GLU A 335 -26.16 -4.36 8.78
C GLU A 335 -25.66 -2.92 8.69
N ILE A 336 -25.32 -2.29 9.83
CA ILE A 336 -24.73 -0.93 9.83
C ILE A 336 -23.36 -0.94 9.15
N ILE A 337 -22.55 -1.99 9.35
CA ILE A 337 -21.20 -2.11 8.77
C ILE A 337 -21.26 -2.28 7.25
N GLU A 338 -22.17 -3.12 6.74
CA GLU A 338 -22.30 -3.33 5.30
C GLU A 338 -22.81 -2.07 4.59
N HIS A 339 -23.84 -1.42 5.10
CA HIS A 339 -24.32 -0.16 4.54
C HIS A 339 -23.32 1.00 4.68
N THR A 340 -22.47 0.98 5.72
CA THR A 340 -21.35 1.92 5.82
C THR A 340 -20.44 1.80 4.60
N LEU A 341 -20.12 0.58 4.17
CA LEU A 341 -19.28 0.35 3.01
C LEU A 341 -19.96 0.78 1.71
N GLU A 342 -21.21 0.40 1.50
CA GLU A 342 -21.99 0.77 0.32
C GLU A 342 -22.09 2.29 0.15
N ASN A 343 -22.50 3.00 1.21
CA ASN A 343 -22.59 4.46 1.22
C ASN A 343 -21.22 5.09 0.89
N ALA A 344 -20.15 4.62 1.54
CA ALA A 344 -18.81 5.15 1.34
C ALA A 344 -18.30 4.94 -0.10
N LEU A 345 -18.51 3.76 -0.67
CA LEU A 345 -18.11 3.42 -2.04
C LEU A 345 -18.90 4.22 -3.07
N GLY A 346 -20.20 4.38 -2.87
CA GLY A 346 -21.05 5.21 -3.74
C GLY A 346 -20.59 6.66 -3.85
N MET A 347 -20.03 7.21 -2.75
CA MET A 347 -19.54 8.60 -2.70
C MET A 347 -18.10 8.75 -3.22
N ALA A 348 -17.21 7.78 -2.99
CA ALA A 348 -15.77 7.98 -3.13
C ALA A 348 -15.14 7.29 -4.36
N ALA A 349 -15.87 6.50 -5.14
CA ALA A 349 -15.34 5.65 -6.21
C ALA A 349 -14.62 6.38 -7.35
N GLY A 350 -14.72 7.69 -7.47
CA GLY A 350 -14.11 8.49 -8.55
C GLY A 350 -12.71 9.03 -8.28
N ILE A 351 -12.10 8.75 -7.12
CA ILE A 351 -10.78 9.26 -6.77
C ILE A 351 -9.70 8.45 -7.51
N VAL A 352 -8.94 9.11 -8.40
CA VAL A 352 -7.91 8.47 -9.20
C VAL A 352 -6.55 8.42 -8.49
N CYS A 353 -5.77 7.36 -8.78
CA CYS A 353 -4.38 7.22 -8.39
C CYS A 353 -3.46 7.71 -9.51
N ASP A 354 -2.75 8.78 -9.26
CA ASP A 354 -1.79 9.41 -10.17
C ASP A 354 -0.34 9.32 -9.63
N GLY A 355 -0.03 8.24 -8.91
CA GLY A 355 1.29 7.94 -8.34
C GLY A 355 1.49 8.46 -6.93
N ALA A 356 2.61 8.04 -6.32
CA ALA A 356 2.96 8.40 -4.94
C ALA A 356 3.53 9.83 -4.86
N LYS A 357 2.90 10.70 -4.04
CA LYS A 357 3.28 12.10 -3.89
C LYS A 357 2.53 12.79 -2.73
N PRO A 358 2.89 14.03 -2.36
CA PRO A 358 2.25 14.74 -1.22
C PRO A 358 0.71 14.81 -1.28
N SER A 359 0.11 14.90 -2.48
CA SER A 359 -1.36 14.93 -2.61
C SER A 359 -2.07 13.64 -2.18
N CYS A 360 -1.34 12.54 -1.95
CA CYS A 360 -1.91 11.32 -1.38
C CYS A 360 -2.56 11.56 -0.01
N ALA A 361 -1.97 12.42 0.82
CA ALA A 361 -2.52 12.78 2.12
C ALA A 361 -3.92 13.40 2.02
N GLY A 362 -4.16 14.26 1.03
CA GLY A 362 -5.48 14.82 0.76
C GLY A 362 -6.50 13.79 0.28
N LYS A 363 -6.08 12.88 -0.60
CA LYS A 363 -6.94 11.77 -1.08
C LYS A 363 -7.32 10.82 0.06
N ILE A 364 -6.39 10.55 0.97
CA ILE A 364 -6.63 9.76 2.18
C ILE A 364 -7.67 10.45 3.07
N ALA A 365 -7.52 11.75 3.33
CA ALA A 365 -8.47 12.50 4.14
C ALA A 365 -9.89 12.45 3.56
N LEU A 366 -10.04 12.58 2.24
CA LEU A 366 -11.33 12.46 1.55
C LEU A 366 -11.90 11.03 1.63
N ALA A 367 -11.07 10.01 1.48
CA ALA A 367 -11.51 8.62 1.57
C ALA A 367 -11.96 8.23 2.99
N VAL A 368 -11.23 8.68 4.02
CA VAL A 368 -11.63 8.51 5.43
C VAL A 368 -12.94 9.26 5.72
N GLU A 369 -13.10 10.49 5.19
CA GLU A 369 -14.36 11.24 5.34
C GLU A 369 -15.53 10.47 4.73
N ALA A 370 -15.36 9.88 3.54
CA ALA A 370 -16.40 9.07 2.93
C ALA A 370 -16.78 7.86 3.80
N GLY A 371 -15.78 7.16 4.38
CA GLY A 371 -16.01 6.06 5.32
C GLY A 371 -16.79 6.50 6.57
N LEU A 372 -16.39 7.62 7.18
CA LEU A 372 -17.05 8.14 8.37
C LEU A 372 -18.44 8.73 8.09
N LEU A 373 -18.63 9.37 6.92
CA LEU A 373 -19.95 9.86 6.51
C LEU A 373 -20.88 8.69 6.19
N GLY A 374 -20.37 7.66 5.47
CA GLY A 374 -21.14 6.44 5.20
C GLY A 374 -21.62 5.74 6.48
N PHE A 375 -20.77 5.72 7.52
CA PHE A 375 -21.13 5.22 8.84
C PHE A 375 -22.24 6.06 9.50
N GLU A 376 -22.12 7.40 9.50
CA GLU A 376 -23.18 8.25 10.07
C GLU A 376 -24.51 8.11 9.33
N MET A 377 -24.48 8.05 7.99
CA MET A 377 -25.69 7.80 7.18
C MET A 377 -26.33 6.47 7.58
N SER A 378 -25.56 5.38 7.60
CA SER A 378 -26.08 4.06 7.97
C SER A 378 -26.65 4.02 9.37
N LYS A 379 -26.02 4.69 10.33
CA LYS A 379 -26.49 4.81 11.72
C LYS A 379 -27.86 5.50 11.85
N HIS A 380 -28.18 6.39 10.92
CA HIS A 380 -29.48 7.07 10.85
C HIS A 380 -30.48 6.38 9.92
N GLY A 381 -30.11 5.30 9.25
CA GLY A 381 -30.93 4.59 8.29
C GLY A 381 -31.02 5.27 6.90
N ASP A 382 -30.15 6.26 6.66
CA ASP A 382 -30.07 7.01 5.40
C ASP A 382 -29.10 6.31 4.45
N ASN A 383 -29.53 5.21 3.81
CA ASN A 383 -28.68 4.39 2.97
C ASN A 383 -28.92 4.64 1.47
N LEU A 384 -27.85 4.59 0.68
CA LEU A 384 -27.94 4.42 -0.77
C LEU A 384 -28.52 3.04 -1.07
N LEU A 385 -29.38 2.97 -2.07
CA LEU A 385 -30.11 1.73 -2.38
C LEU A 385 -29.55 1.04 -3.63
N GLY A 386 -29.76 -0.27 -3.72
CA GLY A 386 -29.42 -1.03 -4.91
C GLY A 386 -30.04 -0.42 -6.17
N GLY A 387 -29.19 -0.11 -7.15
CA GLY A 387 -29.57 0.62 -8.37
C GLY A 387 -29.24 2.11 -8.34
N ASP A 388 -28.80 2.66 -7.22
CA ASP A 388 -28.28 4.03 -7.14
C ASP A 388 -26.88 4.09 -7.78
N GLY A 389 -26.83 4.29 -9.09
CA GLY A 389 -25.59 4.34 -9.85
C GLY A 389 -24.85 2.99 -9.85
N ILE A 390 -23.70 2.92 -9.15
CA ILE A 390 -22.87 1.71 -9.07
C ILE A 390 -23.17 0.84 -7.85
N ILE A 391 -24.13 1.22 -7.00
CA ILE A 391 -24.54 0.42 -5.85
C ILE A 391 -25.29 -0.83 -6.33
N GLY A 392 -24.80 -2.00 -5.91
CA GLY A 392 -25.39 -3.31 -6.20
C GLY A 392 -26.58 -3.61 -5.31
N LYS A 393 -27.20 -4.78 -5.52
CA LYS A 393 -28.31 -5.25 -4.67
C LYS A 393 -27.90 -5.54 -3.22
N ASP A 394 -26.60 -5.76 -3.01
CA ASP A 394 -25.98 -6.02 -1.74
C ASP A 394 -24.52 -5.51 -1.75
N VAL A 395 -23.86 -5.58 -0.60
CA VAL A 395 -22.49 -5.09 -0.41
C VAL A 395 -21.48 -5.86 -1.27
N GLU A 396 -21.67 -7.15 -1.49
CA GLU A 396 -20.75 -7.97 -2.30
C GLU A 396 -20.84 -7.57 -3.79
N GLU A 397 -22.04 -7.38 -4.31
CA GLU A 397 -22.23 -6.91 -5.69
C GLU A 397 -21.68 -5.48 -5.86
N THR A 398 -21.82 -4.63 -4.85
CA THR A 398 -21.21 -3.29 -4.85
C THR A 398 -19.68 -3.39 -4.92
N ILE A 399 -19.05 -4.26 -4.13
CA ILE A 399 -17.60 -4.52 -4.18
C ILE A 399 -17.18 -5.03 -5.56
N ASP A 400 -17.94 -5.93 -6.16
CA ASP A 400 -17.68 -6.46 -7.51
C ASP A 400 -17.77 -5.36 -8.58
N HIS A 401 -18.79 -4.48 -8.52
CA HIS A 401 -18.91 -3.34 -9.43
C HIS A 401 -17.71 -2.40 -9.35
N ILE A 402 -17.24 -2.09 -8.12
CA ILE A 402 -16.05 -1.31 -7.91
C ILE A 402 -14.78 -2.04 -8.40
N GLY A 403 -14.72 -3.35 -8.20
CA GLY A 403 -13.66 -4.21 -8.75
C GLY A 403 -13.59 -4.11 -10.28
N CYS A 404 -14.71 -4.25 -10.95
CA CYS A 404 -14.83 -4.11 -12.41
C CYS A 404 -14.43 -2.71 -12.89
N LEU A 405 -14.93 -1.66 -12.24
CA LEU A 405 -14.56 -0.27 -12.54
C LEU A 405 -13.05 -0.07 -12.43
N GLY A 406 -12.45 -0.49 -11.33
CA GLY A 406 -11.02 -0.31 -11.07
C GLY A 406 -10.12 -1.15 -11.99
N ARG A 407 -10.50 -2.39 -12.27
CA ARG A 407 -9.70 -3.34 -13.06
C ARG A 407 -9.82 -3.11 -14.56
N TYR A 408 -11.01 -2.85 -15.06
CA TYR A 408 -11.31 -2.78 -16.50
C TYR A 408 -11.67 -1.37 -16.94
N GLY A 409 -12.57 -0.69 -16.22
CA GLY A 409 -13.09 0.62 -16.60
C GLY A 409 -12.04 1.73 -16.57
N MET A 410 -11.06 1.65 -15.66
CA MET A 410 -10.02 2.68 -15.51
C MET A 410 -8.70 2.41 -16.25
N LYS A 411 -8.64 1.43 -17.17
CA LYS A 411 -7.42 1.14 -17.94
C LYS A 411 -6.97 2.32 -18.79
N GLU A 412 -7.86 2.91 -19.55
CA GLU A 412 -7.55 4.09 -20.38
C GLU A 412 -7.20 5.30 -19.51
N THR A 413 -7.88 5.47 -18.37
CA THR A 413 -7.56 6.51 -17.38
C THR A 413 -6.11 6.37 -16.89
N ASP A 414 -5.63 5.15 -16.64
CA ASP A 414 -4.26 4.90 -16.21
C ASP A 414 -3.24 5.27 -17.31
N VAL A 415 -3.56 4.95 -18.56
CA VAL A 415 -2.75 5.32 -19.74
C VAL A 415 -2.67 6.84 -19.90
N GLU A 416 -3.79 7.54 -19.79
CA GLU A 416 -3.84 9.00 -19.91
C GLU A 416 -3.08 9.70 -18.76
N ILE A 417 -3.24 9.23 -17.52
CA ILE A 417 -2.47 9.72 -16.38
C ILE A 417 -0.97 9.56 -16.64
N LEU A 418 -0.55 8.40 -17.16
CA LEU A 418 0.87 8.16 -17.45
C LEU A 418 1.39 9.11 -18.54
N LYS A 419 0.64 9.35 -19.62
CA LYS A 419 0.99 10.33 -20.66
C LYS A 419 1.21 11.72 -20.07
N ILE A 420 0.22 12.24 -19.33
CA ILE A 420 0.30 13.54 -18.64
C ILE A 420 1.53 13.65 -17.75
N MET A 421 1.88 12.56 -17.06
CA MET A 421 3.03 12.57 -16.16
C MET A 421 4.38 12.50 -16.88
N VAL A 422 4.44 12.01 -18.12
CA VAL A 422 5.71 11.84 -18.89
C VAL A 422 5.98 13.07 -19.76
N GLU A 423 4.95 13.81 -20.15
CA GLU A 423 5.12 15.15 -20.76
C GLU A 423 5.82 16.13 -19.80
#